data_0c68d0c8dcf2a3b9e9e6cb45f3a7a1d7
#
_entry.id   0c68d0c8dcf2a3b9e9e6cb45f3a7a1d7
#
_cell.length_a   1.000
_cell.length_b   1.000
_cell.length_c   1.000
_cell.angle_alpha   90.00
_cell.angle_beta   90.00
_cell.angle_gamma   90.00
#
_symmetry.space_group_name_H-M   'P 1'
#
loop_
_entity.id
_entity.type
_entity.pdbx_description
1 polymer ?
#
loop_
_entity_poly.entity_id
_entity_poly.type
_entity_poly.pdbx_seq_one_letter_code
_entity_poly.pdbx_strand_id
1 'polypeptide(L)'
;MKTICLYFEIHQIIHLRRYRFFDIGTDHYYYDDFENERSITDIVKRSYIPALDTLLQMIKDSNGYFKVALCLSGVGIESLEQYAPEVIEKIQELAKTGCVEFLAEPYSHGLASLGNEDSFKAEVKRQSKKIKEYFGYTPKVLRNSSLIYSDEIGRMAADMKFKGMITEGAKHALGWRSPHYLYECALAPQLKLILRDVTLSDDISLRFNNSEWQGYPLFADNFINQIADQPAEEQIYGLFMNLTALGIEQPLYSNILEFFKALPECARQRGITFSTPTEICDRVKSVDKFDVPYPLSWRDEERDISTWLGNPMQREAFNKLYSIADRVRIANDPRINQDWDYLQASDNFSAMSTKPVPVGVDRGIYSTPFDAFTNYMNILGDFMSRVNALYPADIDNEELNALLTTIHNQESELETKDKEIVLMKAKAE
;
A
#
# COMPACT_ATOMS: atom_id res chain seq x y z
N MET A 1 5.02 -14.38 -24.53
CA MET A 1 5.43 -15.23 -23.40
C MET A 1 4.70 -14.73 -22.17
N LYS A 2 4.03 -15.61 -21.44
CA LYS A 2 3.26 -15.25 -20.25
C LYS A 2 4.17 -15.06 -19.05
N THR A 3 3.82 -14.11 -18.18
CA THR A 3 4.57 -13.82 -16.95
C THR A 3 3.63 -13.55 -15.78
N ILE A 4 3.98 -14.10 -14.63
CA ILE A 4 3.31 -13.81 -13.36
C ILE A 4 4.04 -12.65 -12.69
N CYS A 5 3.27 -11.63 -12.30
CA CYS A 5 3.71 -10.52 -11.48
C CYS A 5 3.12 -10.71 -10.08
N LEU A 6 3.92 -11.27 -9.19
CA LEU A 6 3.49 -11.53 -7.82
C LEU A 6 3.91 -10.38 -6.90
N TYR A 7 2.98 -9.89 -6.10
CA TYR A 7 3.21 -8.82 -5.15
C TYR A 7 2.54 -9.13 -3.81
N PHE A 8 3.26 -8.83 -2.73
CA PHE A 8 2.74 -8.88 -1.37
C PHE A 8 2.84 -7.53 -0.67
N GLU A 9 1.77 -7.17 0.03
CA GLU A 9 1.71 -6.01 0.90
C GLU A 9 2.00 -6.41 2.34
N ILE A 10 2.81 -5.58 3.00
CA ILE A 10 3.11 -5.65 4.43
C ILE A 10 2.75 -4.30 5.04
N HIS A 11 1.62 -4.25 5.72
CA HIS A 11 1.16 -3.07 6.44
C HIS A 11 0.63 -3.48 7.81
N GLN A 12 0.91 -2.65 8.81
CA GLN A 12 0.36 -2.76 10.16
C GLN A 12 -0.12 -1.40 10.61
N ILE A 13 -1.34 -1.34 11.08
CA ILE A 13 -1.92 -0.15 11.67
C ILE A 13 -1.32 0.08 13.07
N ILE A 14 -1.23 1.37 13.46
CA ILE A 14 -1.07 1.75 14.86
C ILE A 14 -2.45 1.89 15.48
N HIS A 15 -2.79 1.00 16.39
CA HIS A 15 -4.09 0.98 17.06
C HIS A 15 -4.27 2.19 17.95
N LEU A 16 -5.42 2.86 17.78
CA LEU A 16 -5.81 3.95 18.64
C LEU A 16 -6.44 3.40 19.94
N ARG A 17 -6.08 3.98 21.09
CA ARG A 17 -6.72 3.67 22.35
C ARG A 17 -8.10 4.30 22.48
N ARG A 18 -8.88 3.90 23.46
CA ARG A 18 -10.10 4.62 23.82
C ARG A 18 -9.75 6.01 24.36
N TYR A 19 -10.26 7.03 23.66
CA TYR A 19 -10.01 8.44 23.95
C TYR A 19 -11.35 9.17 24.14
N ARG A 20 -11.56 9.71 25.33
CA ARG A 20 -12.84 10.30 25.74
C ARG A 20 -12.84 11.81 25.47
N PHE A 21 -14.02 12.38 25.40
CA PHE A 21 -14.18 13.83 25.28
C PHE A 21 -13.43 14.61 26.39
N PHE A 22 -13.39 14.09 27.63
CA PHE A 22 -12.71 14.73 28.75
C PHE A 22 -11.18 14.58 28.72
N ASP A 23 -10.64 13.77 27.87
CA ASP A 23 -9.19 13.62 27.66
C ASP A 23 -8.63 14.75 26.75
N ILE A 24 -9.50 15.41 25.99
CA ILE A 24 -9.12 16.52 25.08
C ILE A 24 -8.46 17.66 25.87
N GLY A 25 -7.25 18.07 25.45
CA GLY A 25 -6.47 19.11 26.07
C GLY A 25 -5.73 18.72 27.36
N THR A 26 -5.87 17.46 27.81
CA THR A 26 -5.22 16.96 29.03
C THR A 26 -4.28 15.80 28.79
N ASP A 27 -4.56 14.97 27.80
CA ASP A 27 -3.74 13.81 27.43
C ASP A 27 -3.56 13.78 25.90
N HIS A 28 -2.32 13.80 25.44
CA HIS A 28 -1.97 13.84 24.01
C HIS A 28 -1.39 12.53 23.50
N TYR A 29 -1.60 11.43 24.23
CA TYR A 29 -1.18 10.11 23.82
C TYR A 29 -2.39 9.30 23.31
N TYR A 30 -2.39 8.90 22.06
CA TYR A 30 -3.56 8.35 21.36
C TYR A 30 -3.52 6.84 21.12
N TYR A 31 -2.44 6.15 21.49
CA TYR A 31 -2.13 4.81 21.00
C TYR A 31 -2.31 3.73 22.06
N ASP A 32 -2.64 2.52 21.61
CA ASP A 32 -2.73 1.31 22.43
C ASP A 32 -1.49 0.44 22.18
N ASP A 33 -0.43 0.70 22.95
CA ASP A 33 0.83 -0.02 22.79
C ASP A 33 0.72 -1.51 23.05
N PHE A 34 -0.15 -1.91 23.99
CA PHE A 34 -0.36 -3.33 24.30
C PHE A 34 -0.99 -4.04 23.10
N GLU A 35 -2.00 -3.44 22.48
CA GLU A 35 -2.65 -4.01 21.30
C GLU A 35 -1.73 -3.99 20.09
N ASN A 36 -0.90 -2.95 19.91
CA ASN A 36 0.11 -2.87 18.86
C ASN A 36 1.12 -4.01 18.97
N GLU A 37 1.70 -4.21 20.16
CA GLU A 37 2.65 -5.31 20.40
C GLU A 37 1.99 -6.68 20.22
N ARG A 38 0.80 -6.88 20.78
CA ARG A 38 0.06 -8.14 20.71
C ARG A 38 -0.27 -8.53 19.26
N SER A 39 -0.84 -7.59 18.50
CA SER A 39 -1.29 -7.85 17.14
C SER A 39 -0.11 -8.15 16.21
N ILE A 40 0.96 -7.36 16.32
CA ILE A 40 2.13 -7.55 15.45
C ILE A 40 2.85 -8.87 15.79
N THR A 41 2.99 -9.22 17.07
CA THR A 41 3.61 -10.48 17.48
C THR A 41 2.85 -11.70 16.95
N ASP A 42 1.51 -11.67 17.01
CA ASP A 42 0.66 -12.74 16.47
C ASP A 42 0.82 -12.89 14.95
N ILE A 43 0.75 -11.77 14.23
CA ILE A 43 0.87 -11.76 12.76
C ILE A 43 2.26 -12.21 12.32
N VAL A 44 3.32 -11.75 12.95
CA VAL A 44 4.71 -12.13 12.67
C VAL A 44 4.89 -13.63 12.79
N LYS A 45 4.41 -14.22 13.89
CA LYS A 45 4.52 -15.65 14.14
C LYS A 45 3.70 -16.50 13.19
N ARG A 46 2.46 -16.08 12.89
CA ARG A 46 1.52 -16.87 12.10
C ARG A 46 1.68 -16.69 10.60
N SER A 47 2.19 -15.54 10.15
CA SER A 47 2.25 -15.19 8.74
C SER A 47 3.64 -14.72 8.31
N TYR A 48 4.15 -13.60 8.82
CA TYR A 48 5.30 -12.93 8.21
C TYR A 48 6.56 -13.79 8.17
N ILE A 49 6.97 -14.38 9.28
CA ILE A 49 8.17 -15.24 9.30
C ILE A 49 8.00 -16.48 8.41
N PRO A 50 6.94 -17.29 8.55
CA PRO A 50 6.74 -18.45 7.67
C PRO A 50 6.66 -18.09 6.18
N ALA A 51 5.99 -16.98 5.85
CA ALA A 51 5.86 -16.53 4.47
C ALA A 51 7.18 -16.06 3.88
N LEU A 52 7.93 -15.20 4.59
CA LEU A 52 9.23 -14.68 4.14
C LEU A 52 10.27 -15.79 4.01
N ASP A 53 10.30 -16.74 4.93
CA ASP A 53 11.15 -17.94 4.84
C ASP A 53 10.81 -18.77 3.58
N THR A 54 9.52 -18.91 3.30
CA THR A 54 9.04 -19.61 2.10
C THR A 54 9.47 -18.87 0.82
N LEU A 55 9.30 -17.56 0.75
CA LEU A 55 9.72 -16.77 -0.41
C LEU A 55 11.24 -16.85 -0.63
N LEU A 56 12.04 -16.80 0.44
CA LEU A 56 13.49 -16.95 0.37
C LEU A 56 13.88 -18.34 -0.15
N GLN A 57 13.21 -19.39 0.34
CA GLN A 57 13.43 -20.76 -0.12
C GLN A 57 13.08 -20.90 -1.60
N MET A 58 11.95 -20.37 -2.05
CA MET A 58 11.53 -20.38 -3.46
C MET A 58 12.55 -19.70 -4.38
N ILE A 59 13.13 -18.57 -3.96
CA ILE A 59 14.19 -17.88 -4.72
C ILE A 59 15.44 -18.77 -4.82
N LYS A 60 15.87 -19.36 -3.71
CA LYS A 60 17.07 -20.25 -3.66
C LYS A 60 16.88 -21.49 -4.51
N ASP A 61 15.78 -22.22 -4.34
CA ASP A 61 15.49 -23.48 -5.03
C ASP A 61 15.28 -23.29 -6.54
N SER A 62 14.73 -22.15 -6.93
CA SER A 62 14.51 -21.83 -8.33
C SER A 62 15.73 -21.23 -9.03
N ASN A 63 16.87 -21.03 -8.33
CA ASN A 63 18.07 -20.36 -8.84
C ASN A 63 17.74 -18.96 -9.41
N GLY A 64 16.91 -18.17 -8.72
CA GLY A 64 16.53 -16.82 -9.12
C GLY A 64 15.51 -16.75 -10.28
N TYR A 65 14.91 -17.87 -10.66
CA TYR A 65 13.79 -17.88 -11.62
C TYR A 65 12.53 -17.26 -11.01
N PHE A 66 12.27 -17.52 -9.74
CA PHE A 66 11.19 -16.90 -9.01
C PHE A 66 11.56 -15.48 -8.60
N LYS A 67 10.68 -14.55 -8.91
CA LYS A 67 10.79 -13.13 -8.55
C LYS A 67 9.49 -12.64 -7.94
N VAL A 68 9.59 -11.68 -7.03
CA VAL A 68 8.45 -11.15 -6.28
C VAL A 68 8.63 -9.67 -6.02
N ALA A 69 7.54 -8.94 -5.86
CA ALA A 69 7.57 -7.58 -5.35
C ALA A 69 7.02 -7.51 -3.92
N LEU A 70 7.57 -6.64 -3.11
CA LEU A 70 7.12 -6.34 -1.76
C LEU A 70 6.79 -4.86 -1.64
N CYS A 71 5.69 -4.55 -0.96
CA CYS A 71 5.30 -3.20 -0.60
C CYS A 71 5.21 -3.09 0.91
N LEU A 72 5.89 -2.11 1.50
CA LEU A 72 5.90 -1.87 2.93
C LEU A 72 5.56 -0.41 3.20
N SER A 73 4.52 -0.17 3.99
CA SER A 73 4.22 1.18 4.46
C SER A 73 5.29 1.68 5.43
N GLY A 74 5.50 2.99 5.47
CA GLY A 74 6.44 3.59 6.42
C GLY A 74 6.08 3.31 7.87
N VAL A 75 4.78 3.44 8.20
CA VAL A 75 4.24 3.10 9.53
C VAL A 75 4.41 1.60 9.83
N GLY A 76 4.19 0.73 8.82
CA GLY A 76 4.45 -0.71 8.98
C GLY A 76 5.90 -1.03 9.29
N ILE A 77 6.86 -0.33 8.64
CA ILE A 77 8.28 -0.49 8.97
C ILE A 77 8.57 -0.02 10.41
N GLU A 78 8.00 1.12 10.84
CA GLU A 78 8.16 1.60 12.24
C GLU A 78 7.64 0.59 13.27
N SER A 79 6.48 0.02 13.01
CA SER A 79 5.92 -1.04 13.86
C SER A 79 6.81 -2.28 13.92
N LEU A 80 7.37 -2.70 12.78
CA LEU A 80 8.31 -3.83 12.72
C LEU A 80 9.62 -3.51 13.43
N GLU A 81 10.15 -2.29 13.30
CA GLU A 81 11.36 -1.88 14.05
C GLU A 81 11.16 -1.97 15.55
N GLN A 82 9.99 -1.53 16.02
CA GLN A 82 9.71 -1.47 17.45
C GLN A 82 9.42 -2.84 18.06
N TYR A 83 8.64 -3.68 17.37
CA TYR A 83 8.08 -4.90 17.97
C TYR A 83 8.57 -6.22 17.35
N ALA A 84 9.14 -6.20 16.16
CA ALA A 84 9.55 -7.40 15.42
C ALA A 84 10.72 -7.15 14.44
N PRO A 85 11.88 -6.66 14.92
CA PRO A 85 13.02 -6.30 14.07
C PRO A 85 13.55 -7.47 13.24
N GLU A 86 13.35 -8.73 13.68
CA GLU A 86 13.71 -9.94 12.94
C GLU A 86 13.02 -10.04 11.57
N VAL A 87 11.84 -9.45 11.41
CA VAL A 87 11.14 -9.38 10.11
C VAL A 87 11.89 -8.48 9.14
N ILE A 88 12.41 -7.35 9.63
CA ILE A 88 13.22 -6.43 8.81
C ILE A 88 14.50 -7.13 8.35
N GLU A 89 15.17 -7.87 9.25
CA GLU A 89 16.37 -8.65 8.90
C GLU A 89 16.07 -9.68 7.80
N LYS A 90 14.94 -10.38 7.89
CA LYS A 90 14.47 -11.32 6.87
C LYS A 90 14.24 -10.65 5.51
N ILE A 91 13.59 -9.47 5.50
CA ILE A 91 13.35 -8.72 4.27
C ILE A 91 14.68 -8.20 3.69
N GLN A 92 15.65 -7.82 4.52
CA GLN A 92 17.00 -7.48 4.07
C GLN A 92 17.74 -8.67 3.45
N GLU A 93 17.55 -9.88 3.98
CA GLU A 93 18.08 -11.11 3.36
C GLU A 93 17.47 -11.34 1.97
N LEU A 94 16.15 -11.17 1.85
CA LEU A 94 15.45 -11.22 0.57
C LEU A 94 15.95 -10.17 -0.42
N ALA A 95 16.16 -8.93 0.02
CA ALA A 95 16.68 -7.85 -0.82
C ALA A 95 18.04 -8.19 -1.44
N LYS A 96 18.93 -8.83 -0.68
CA LYS A 96 20.27 -9.24 -1.13
C LYS A 96 20.26 -10.28 -2.25
N THR A 97 19.14 -10.97 -2.47
CA THR A 97 19.03 -11.97 -3.55
C THR A 97 18.96 -11.36 -4.94
N GLY A 98 18.60 -10.07 -5.06
CA GLY A 98 18.35 -9.41 -6.34
C GLY A 98 17.05 -9.86 -7.06
N CYS A 99 16.25 -10.73 -6.43
CA CYS A 99 15.01 -11.27 -6.99
C CYS A 99 13.74 -10.57 -6.43
N VAL A 100 13.92 -9.57 -5.57
CA VAL A 100 12.84 -8.83 -4.93
C VAL A 100 12.86 -7.38 -5.38
N GLU A 101 11.70 -6.89 -5.86
CA GLU A 101 11.47 -5.48 -6.12
C GLU A 101 10.67 -4.85 -4.97
N PHE A 102 11.08 -3.66 -4.51
CA PHE A 102 10.32 -2.90 -3.53
C PHE A 102 9.51 -1.81 -4.20
N LEU A 103 8.24 -1.70 -3.82
CA LEU A 103 7.31 -0.71 -4.37
C LEU A 103 7.28 0.55 -3.49
N ALA A 104 7.01 1.69 -4.13
CA ALA A 104 6.65 2.90 -3.41
C ALA A 104 5.17 2.84 -3.00
N GLU A 105 4.85 3.45 -1.85
CA GLU A 105 3.47 3.68 -1.42
C GLU A 105 3.38 4.91 -0.49
N PRO A 106 2.17 5.40 -0.13
CA PRO A 106 2.01 6.40 0.93
C PRO A 106 2.56 5.87 2.26
N TYR A 107 3.30 6.73 2.98
CA TYR A 107 3.98 6.37 4.23
C TYR A 107 3.02 5.83 5.29
N SER A 108 1.90 6.52 5.46
CA SER A 108 0.86 6.19 6.43
C SER A 108 -0.08 5.07 6.00
N HIS A 109 0.01 4.56 4.78
CA HIS A 109 -1.03 3.74 4.14
C HIS A 109 -2.40 4.46 4.14
N GLY A 110 -2.37 5.78 4.02
CA GLY A 110 -3.51 6.66 4.16
C GLY A 110 -4.24 6.98 2.86
N LEU A 111 -5.15 7.94 2.96
CA LEU A 111 -6.01 8.39 1.86
C LEU A 111 -5.57 9.74 1.28
N ALA A 112 -4.32 10.16 1.49
CA ALA A 112 -3.81 11.46 1.04
C ALA A 112 -3.99 11.68 -0.47
N SER A 113 -3.93 10.64 -1.28
CA SER A 113 -4.16 10.70 -2.73
C SER A 113 -5.56 11.22 -3.13
N LEU A 114 -6.53 11.16 -2.20
CA LEU A 114 -7.89 11.66 -2.37
C LEU A 114 -8.12 13.02 -1.71
N GLY A 115 -7.24 13.41 -0.77
CA GLY A 115 -7.45 14.58 0.10
C GLY A 115 -6.52 15.75 -0.17
N ASN A 116 -5.23 15.49 -0.36
CA ASN A 116 -4.22 16.55 -0.53
C ASN A 116 -3.03 16.01 -1.34
N GLU A 117 -2.85 16.55 -2.55
CA GLU A 117 -1.82 16.13 -3.50
C GLU A 117 -0.40 16.29 -2.93
N ASP A 118 -0.11 17.40 -2.25
CA ASP A 118 1.21 17.66 -1.68
C ASP A 118 1.54 16.68 -0.55
N SER A 119 0.57 16.40 0.32
CA SER A 119 0.71 15.37 1.36
C SER A 119 0.96 13.99 0.75
N PHE A 120 0.23 13.64 -0.29
CA PHE A 120 0.42 12.37 -0.99
C PHE A 120 1.84 12.24 -1.55
N LYS A 121 2.31 13.28 -2.27
CA LYS A 121 3.67 13.29 -2.83
C LYS A 121 4.75 13.24 -1.75
N ALA A 122 4.56 13.96 -0.64
CA ALA A 122 5.49 13.97 0.48
C ALA A 122 5.59 12.58 1.16
N GLU A 123 4.45 11.93 1.39
CA GLU A 123 4.40 10.59 1.96
C GLU A 123 5.10 9.55 1.09
N VAL A 124 4.81 9.52 -0.21
CA VAL A 124 5.44 8.60 -1.17
C VAL A 124 6.96 8.81 -1.23
N LYS A 125 7.41 10.07 -1.25
CA LYS A 125 8.84 10.41 -1.23
C LYS A 125 9.51 9.92 0.06
N ARG A 126 8.87 10.13 1.21
CA ARG A 126 9.40 9.72 2.52
C ARG A 126 9.49 8.20 2.64
N GLN A 127 8.44 7.48 2.24
CA GLN A 127 8.45 6.01 2.22
C GLN A 127 9.55 5.48 1.28
N SER A 128 9.67 6.01 0.07
CA SER A 128 10.70 5.60 -0.88
C SER A 128 12.12 5.81 -0.33
N LYS A 129 12.34 6.89 0.45
CA LYS A 129 13.61 7.14 1.15
C LYS A 129 13.84 6.06 2.22
N LYS A 130 12.82 5.73 3.02
CA LYS A 130 12.91 4.69 4.05
C LYS A 130 13.21 3.31 3.44
N ILE A 131 12.58 2.94 2.32
CA ILE A 131 12.90 1.72 1.56
C ILE A 131 14.37 1.70 1.13
N LYS A 132 14.88 2.82 0.63
CA LYS A 132 16.29 2.92 0.23
C LYS A 132 17.25 2.77 1.41
N GLU A 133 16.93 3.36 2.54
CA GLU A 133 17.74 3.29 3.77
C GLU A 133 17.81 1.86 4.33
N TYR A 134 16.68 1.13 4.35
CA TYR A 134 16.60 -0.20 4.95
C TYR A 134 17.03 -1.33 4.01
N PHE A 135 16.69 -1.22 2.73
CA PHE A 135 16.82 -2.33 1.77
C PHE A 135 17.72 -2.01 0.57
N GLY A 136 18.29 -0.80 0.52
CA GLY A 136 19.20 -0.37 -0.57
C GLY A 136 18.53 -0.19 -1.92
N TYR A 137 17.18 -0.25 -2.00
CA TYR A 137 16.41 -0.22 -3.24
C TYR A 137 15.70 1.12 -3.43
N THR A 138 15.79 1.68 -4.65
CA THR A 138 15.02 2.87 -5.00
C THR A 138 13.77 2.46 -5.81
N PRO A 139 12.55 2.61 -5.27
CA PRO A 139 11.32 2.22 -5.94
C PRO A 139 11.12 2.94 -7.27
N LYS A 140 10.63 2.21 -8.28
CA LYS A 140 10.34 2.72 -9.62
C LYS A 140 8.88 2.55 -10.02
N VAL A 141 8.14 1.75 -9.28
CA VAL A 141 6.71 1.49 -9.47
C VAL A 141 5.99 1.86 -8.19
N LEU A 142 4.87 2.55 -8.32
CA LEU A 142 4.02 3.00 -7.22
C LEU A 142 2.85 2.03 -7.03
N ARG A 143 2.54 1.76 -5.79
CA ARG A 143 1.28 1.17 -5.34
C ARG A 143 0.62 2.14 -4.38
N ASN A 144 -0.59 2.59 -4.66
CA ASN A 144 -1.32 3.44 -3.72
C ASN A 144 -2.06 2.58 -2.68
N SER A 145 -2.35 3.16 -1.51
CA SER A 145 -3.09 2.50 -0.43
C SER A 145 -4.31 1.78 -0.97
N SER A 146 -4.48 0.51 -0.60
CA SER A 146 -5.61 -0.33 -1.01
C SER A 146 -5.86 -0.39 -2.53
N LEU A 147 -4.79 -0.24 -3.34
CA LEU A 147 -4.86 -0.15 -4.81
C LEU A 147 -5.79 0.95 -5.33
N ILE A 148 -6.04 1.99 -4.51
CA ILE A 148 -6.88 3.13 -4.93
C ILE A 148 -6.23 3.82 -6.13
N TYR A 149 -6.98 3.93 -7.21
CA TYR A 149 -6.53 4.51 -8.45
C TYR A 149 -7.62 5.34 -9.12
N SER A 150 -7.22 6.46 -9.70
CA SER A 150 -7.93 7.21 -10.74
C SER A 150 -6.90 7.81 -11.68
N ASP A 151 -7.33 8.34 -12.81
CA ASP A 151 -6.43 8.96 -13.77
C ASP A 151 -5.66 10.14 -13.18
N GLU A 152 -6.28 10.91 -12.26
CA GLU A 152 -5.60 11.99 -11.53
C GLU A 152 -4.50 11.44 -10.61
N ILE A 153 -4.73 10.33 -9.92
CA ILE A 153 -3.70 9.68 -9.11
C ILE A 153 -2.57 9.17 -10.00
N GLY A 154 -2.91 8.63 -11.17
CA GLY A 154 -1.94 8.24 -12.19
C GLY A 154 -1.10 9.43 -12.68
N ARG A 155 -1.72 10.60 -12.90
CA ARG A 155 -1.00 11.84 -13.24
C ARG A 155 -0.01 12.22 -12.13
N MET A 156 -0.44 12.21 -10.87
CA MET A 156 0.45 12.49 -9.74
C MET A 156 1.64 11.52 -9.67
N ALA A 157 1.42 10.23 -9.93
CA ALA A 157 2.48 9.22 -9.99
C ALA A 157 3.48 9.50 -11.13
N ALA A 158 2.97 9.90 -12.30
CA ALA A 158 3.81 10.28 -13.45
C ALA A 158 4.63 11.54 -13.18
N ASP A 159 4.07 12.53 -12.48
CA ASP A 159 4.77 13.75 -12.06
C ASP A 159 5.94 13.43 -11.11
N MET A 160 5.77 12.45 -10.23
CA MET A 160 6.82 11.90 -9.37
C MET A 160 7.84 11.01 -10.11
N LYS A 161 7.71 10.84 -11.45
CA LYS A 161 8.62 10.07 -12.32
C LYS A 161 8.61 8.57 -12.10
N PHE A 162 7.55 8.00 -11.59
CA PHE A 162 7.38 6.55 -11.57
C PHE A 162 7.20 6.01 -12.99
N LYS A 163 7.75 4.81 -13.25
CA LYS A 163 7.61 4.11 -14.53
C LYS A 163 6.23 3.48 -14.70
N GLY A 164 5.68 3.01 -13.59
CA GLY A 164 4.39 2.34 -13.56
C GLY A 164 3.70 2.44 -12.22
N MET A 165 2.46 2.00 -12.22
CA MET A 165 1.62 1.90 -11.05
C MET A 165 0.87 0.57 -11.08
N ILE A 166 0.65 0.00 -9.89
CA ILE A 166 -0.15 -1.19 -9.71
C ILE A 166 -1.55 -0.77 -9.27
N THR A 167 -2.59 -1.32 -9.88
CA THR A 167 -3.98 -1.05 -9.53
C THR A 167 -4.88 -2.26 -9.73
N GLU A 168 -6.13 -2.15 -9.34
CA GLU A 168 -7.14 -3.19 -9.45
C GLU A 168 -7.63 -3.34 -10.90
N GLY A 169 -7.79 -4.58 -11.35
CA GLY A 169 -8.42 -4.92 -12.63
C GLY A 169 -9.94 -4.94 -12.56
N ALA A 170 -10.54 -3.87 -12.04
CA ALA A 170 -11.98 -3.80 -11.82
C ALA A 170 -12.78 -3.92 -13.11
N LYS A 171 -13.71 -4.89 -13.15
CA LYS A 171 -14.49 -5.22 -14.34
C LYS A 171 -15.32 -4.05 -14.89
N HIS A 172 -15.84 -3.20 -14.01
CA HIS A 172 -16.64 -2.04 -14.44
C HIS A 172 -15.80 -0.98 -15.19
N ALA A 173 -14.49 -0.87 -14.89
CA ALA A 173 -13.58 0.01 -15.61
C ALA A 173 -12.96 -0.67 -16.83
N LEU A 174 -12.70 -1.98 -16.77
CA LEU A 174 -12.19 -2.76 -17.91
C LEU A 174 -13.25 -2.97 -18.99
N GLY A 175 -14.53 -3.14 -18.60
CA GLY A 175 -15.59 -3.55 -19.53
C GLY A 175 -15.33 -4.97 -20.04
N TRP A 176 -15.16 -5.11 -21.37
CA TRP A 176 -14.87 -6.37 -22.03
C TRP A 176 -13.38 -6.70 -22.13
N ARG A 177 -12.49 -5.75 -21.78
CA ARG A 177 -11.03 -5.93 -21.85
C ARG A 177 -10.51 -6.86 -20.78
N SER A 178 -9.39 -7.53 -21.07
CA SER A 178 -8.71 -8.41 -20.11
C SER A 178 -7.75 -7.64 -19.21
N PRO A 179 -7.59 -8.00 -17.93
CA PRO A 179 -6.57 -7.43 -17.05
C PRO A 179 -5.14 -7.91 -17.37
N HIS A 180 -4.98 -8.86 -18.29
CA HIS A 180 -3.71 -9.53 -18.59
C HIS A 180 -2.83 -8.79 -19.60
N TYR A 181 -3.12 -7.51 -19.85
CA TYR A 181 -2.32 -6.63 -20.68
C TYR A 181 -1.69 -5.50 -19.85
N LEU A 182 -0.64 -4.90 -20.42
CA LEU A 182 -0.10 -3.65 -19.89
C LEU A 182 -0.91 -2.48 -20.45
N TYR A 183 -1.39 -1.62 -19.57
CA TYR A 183 -2.15 -0.42 -19.92
C TYR A 183 -1.33 0.85 -19.70
N GLU A 184 -1.88 1.99 -20.12
CA GLU A 184 -1.36 3.33 -19.89
C GLU A 184 -2.37 4.14 -19.10
N CYS A 185 -1.87 5.05 -18.24
CA CYS A 185 -2.71 6.06 -17.61
C CYS A 185 -3.32 6.99 -18.68
N ALA A 186 -4.63 7.25 -18.61
CA ALA A 186 -5.32 8.06 -19.61
C ALA A 186 -4.80 9.50 -19.67
N LEU A 187 -4.50 10.11 -18.51
CA LEU A 187 -3.95 11.47 -18.38
C LEU A 187 -2.43 11.56 -18.54
N ALA A 188 -1.71 10.45 -18.35
CA ALA A 188 -0.25 10.42 -18.39
C ALA A 188 0.24 9.13 -19.07
N PRO A 189 0.23 9.02 -20.43
CA PRO A 189 0.52 7.77 -21.15
C PRO A 189 1.92 7.18 -20.92
N GLN A 190 2.86 7.97 -20.41
CA GLN A 190 4.19 7.49 -20.02
C GLN A 190 4.16 6.60 -18.77
N LEU A 191 3.12 6.69 -17.92
CA LEU A 191 2.93 5.83 -16.77
C LEU A 191 2.24 4.53 -17.22
N LYS A 192 2.89 3.39 -16.93
CA LYS A 192 2.35 2.06 -17.23
C LYS A 192 1.51 1.56 -16.06
N LEU A 193 0.44 0.82 -16.36
CA LEU A 193 -0.48 0.27 -15.37
C LEU A 193 -0.49 -1.25 -15.46
N ILE A 194 -0.12 -1.90 -14.35
CA ILE A 194 -0.21 -3.34 -14.17
C ILE A 194 -1.46 -3.62 -13.34
N LEU A 195 -2.37 -4.40 -13.89
CA LEU A 195 -3.66 -4.65 -13.27
C LEU A 195 -3.63 -5.95 -12.45
N ARG A 196 -4.29 -5.92 -11.29
CA ARG A 196 -4.55 -7.12 -10.50
C ARG A 196 -5.56 -7.99 -11.23
N ASP A 197 -5.24 -9.27 -11.38
CA ASP A 197 -6.26 -10.27 -11.70
C ASP A 197 -7.08 -10.56 -10.44
N VAL A 198 -8.33 -10.10 -10.46
CA VAL A 198 -9.27 -10.24 -9.33
C VAL A 198 -9.51 -11.70 -9.02
N THR A 199 -9.81 -12.50 -10.04
CA THR A 199 -10.22 -13.89 -9.87
C THR A 199 -9.08 -14.75 -9.33
N LEU A 200 -7.93 -14.72 -10.00
CA LEU A 200 -6.77 -15.53 -9.62
C LEU A 200 -6.19 -15.12 -8.26
N SER A 201 -6.17 -13.81 -7.97
CA SER A 201 -5.71 -13.34 -6.66
C SER A 201 -6.66 -13.72 -5.52
N ASP A 202 -7.98 -13.59 -5.74
CA ASP A 202 -8.99 -13.94 -4.75
C ASP A 202 -9.12 -15.48 -4.57
N ASP A 203 -8.83 -16.27 -5.60
CA ASP A 203 -8.75 -17.75 -5.47
C ASP A 203 -7.68 -18.16 -4.46
N ILE A 204 -6.54 -17.49 -4.46
CA ILE A 204 -5.47 -17.73 -3.50
C ILE A 204 -5.79 -17.10 -2.14
N SER A 205 -6.12 -15.80 -2.11
CA SER A 205 -6.18 -15.05 -0.86
C SER A 205 -7.48 -15.28 -0.06
N LEU A 206 -8.60 -15.56 -0.73
CA LEU A 206 -9.91 -15.66 -0.08
C LEU A 206 -10.53 -17.06 -0.15
N ARG A 207 -10.34 -17.79 -1.27
CA ARG A 207 -11.06 -19.04 -1.53
C ARG A 207 -10.25 -20.30 -1.31
N PHE A 208 -8.93 -20.21 -1.15
CA PHE A 208 -8.01 -21.35 -1.13
C PHE A 208 -8.41 -22.48 -0.16
N ASN A 209 -8.85 -22.13 1.05
CA ASN A 209 -9.26 -23.08 2.09
C ASN A 209 -10.81 -23.24 2.19
N ASN A 210 -11.55 -22.75 1.20
CA ASN A 210 -13.01 -22.89 1.19
C ASN A 210 -13.42 -24.18 0.48
N SER A 211 -13.82 -25.21 1.24
CA SER A 211 -14.23 -26.52 0.71
C SER A 211 -15.56 -26.47 -0.10
N GLU A 212 -16.34 -25.41 0.02
CA GLU A 212 -17.59 -25.21 -0.76
C GLU A 212 -17.30 -24.56 -2.12
N TRP A 213 -16.10 -24.01 -2.32
CA TRP A 213 -15.72 -23.44 -3.58
C TRP A 213 -15.45 -24.52 -4.63
N GLN A 214 -15.99 -24.37 -5.84
CA GLN A 214 -15.86 -25.35 -6.91
C GLN A 214 -14.42 -25.63 -7.35
N GLY A 215 -13.50 -24.69 -7.13
CA GLY A 215 -12.07 -24.84 -7.43
C GLY A 215 -11.27 -25.53 -6.33
N TYR A 216 -11.88 -25.89 -5.21
CA TYR A 216 -11.22 -26.58 -4.10
C TYR A 216 -11.05 -28.09 -4.38
N PRO A 217 -9.89 -28.70 -4.03
CA PRO A 217 -8.65 -28.06 -3.57
C PRO A 217 -7.86 -27.43 -4.72
N LEU A 218 -7.28 -26.25 -4.50
CA LEU A 218 -6.46 -25.57 -5.49
C LEU A 218 -5.00 -26.08 -5.41
N PHE A 219 -4.55 -26.77 -6.46
CA PHE A 219 -3.16 -27.20 -6.61
C PHE A 219 -2.38 -26.27 -7.55
N ALA A 220 -1.06 -26.18 -7.34
CA ALA A 220 -0.19 -25.28 -8.10
C ALA A 220 -0.17 -25.58 -9.61
N ASP A 221 -0.20 -26.86 -10.00
CA ASP A 221 -0.25 -27.28 -11.39
C ASP A 221 -1.59 -26.89 -12.06
N ASN A 222 -2.72 -27.08 -11.39
CA ASN A 222 -4.03 -26.66 -11.88
C ASN A 222 -4.10 -25.13 -12.02
N PHE A 223 -3.58 -24.38 -11.05
CA PHE A 223 -3.51 -22.92 -11.10
C PHE A 223 -2.67 -22.42 -12.28
N ILE A 224 -1.49 -23.02 -12.46
CA ILE A 224 -0.62 -22.67 -13.59
C ILE A 224 -1.22 -23.07 -14.94
N ASN A 225 -1.95 -24.20 -15.00
CA ASN A 225 -2.67 -24.61 -16.22
C ASN A 225 -3.75 -23.59 -16.59
N GLN A 226 -4.51 -23.04 -15.63
CA GLN A 226 -5.49 -21.99 -15.89
C GLN A 226 -4.84 -20.77 -16.57
N ILE A 227 -3.63 -20.39 -16.15
CA ILE A 227 -2.86 -19.30 -16.78
C ILE A 227 -2.36 -19.73 -18.16
N ALA A 228 -1.84 -20.95 -18.30
CA ALA A 228 -1.29 -21.46 -19.56
C ALA A 228 -2.35 -21.51 -20.67
N ASP A 229 -3.58 -21.88 -20.32
CA ASP A 229 -4.70 -22.08 -21.24
C ASP A 229 -5.35 -20.78 -21.72
N GLN A 230 -5.02 -19.61 -21.10
CA GLN A 230 -5.49 -18.30 -21.58
C GLN A 230 -4.92 -17.98 -22.98
N PRO A 231 -5.53 -17.05 -23.72
CA PRO A 231 -5.02 -16.61 -25.03
C PRO A 231 -3.53 -16.25 -25.00
N ALA A 232 -2.82 -16.52 -26.09
CA ALA A 232 -1.35 -16.33 -26.15
C ALA A 232 -0.92 -14.85 -26.09
N GLU A 233 -1.79 -13.95 -26.50
CA GLU A 233 -1.64 -12.49 -26.46
C GLU A 233 -1.77 -11.92 -25.03
N GLU A 234 -2.44 -12.60 -24.13
CA GLU A 234 -2.53 -12.26 -22.73
C GLU A 234 -1.24 -12.63 -22.00
N GLN A 235 -0.47 -11.62 -21.59
CA GLN A 235 0.92 -11.82 -21.19
C GLN A 235 1.19 -11.63 -19.71
N ILE A 236 0.39 -10.82 -19.00
CA ILE A 236 0.69 -10.38 -17.63
C ILE A 236 -0.39 -10.86 -16.68
N TYR A 237 -0.02 -11.60 -15.67
CA TYR A 237 -0.93 -12.09 -14.63
C TYR A 237 -0.53 -11.45 -13.29
N GLY A 238 -1.23 -10.37 -12.90
CA GLY A 238 -0.99 -9.63 -11.67
C GLY A 238 -1.64 -10.33 -10.47
N LEU A 239 -0.84 -10.98 -9.63
CA LEU A 239 -1.28 -11.66 -8.40
C LEU A 239 -0.92 -10.79 -7.20
N PHE A 240 -1.86 -9.97 -6.74
CA PHE A 240 -1.62 -8.97 -5.71
C PHE A 240 -2.45 -9.27 -4.47
N MET A 241 -1.79 -9.40 -3.31
CA MET A 241 -2.42 -9.75 -2.04
C MET A 241 -1.60 -9.26 -0.84
N ASN A 242 -2.22 -9.25 0.32
CA ASN A 242 -1.50 -9.00 1.56
C ASN A 242 -0.64 -10.22 1.91
N LEU A 243 0.49 -10.01 2.57
CA LEU A 243 1.34 -11.13 3.01
C LEU A 243 0.62 -12.01 4.04
N THR A 244 -0.33 -11.44 4.78
CA THR A 244 -1.21 -12.14 5.72
C THR A 244 -2.10 -13.19 5.06
N ALA A 245 -2.28 -13.15 3.73
CA ALA A 245 -2.89 -14.25 2.99
C ALA A 245 -2.17 -15.59 3.25
N LEU A 246 -0.87 -15.56 3.56
CA LEU A 246 -0.06 -16.72 3.87
C LEU A 246 0.04 -16.90 5.40
N GLY A 247 -0.99 -17.48 6.01
CA GLY A 247 -0.97 -17.86 7.41
C GLY A 247 -2.11 -17.29 8.28
N ILE A 248 -2.74 -16.18 7.85
CA ILE A 248 -3.89 -15.60 8.56
C ILE A 248 -5.18 -15.87 7.77
N GLU A 249 -5.38 -15.27 6.60
CA GLU A 249 -6.57 -15.50 5.76
C GLU A 249 -6.63 -16.96 5.31
N GLN A 250 -5.48 -17.50 4.88
CA GLN A 250 -5.31 -18.92 4.59
C GLN A 250 -4.40 -19.56 5.65
N PRO A 251 -4.96 -20.25 6.66
CA PRO A 251 -4.19 -20.82 7.75
C PRO A 251 -3.10 -21.78 7.25
N LEU A 252 -1.97 -21.88 7.96
CA LEU A 252 -0.85 -22.71 7.54
C LEU A 252 -1.22 -24.20 7.34
N TYR A 253 -2.20 -24.70 8.07
CA TYR A 253 -2.71 -26.08 7.90
C TYR A 253 -3.43 -26.31 6.55
N SER A 254 -3.78 -25.24 5.81
CA SER A 254 -4.35 -25.35 4.47
C SER A 254 -3.34 -25.78 3.40
N ASN A 255 -2.05 -25.89 3.76
CA ASN A 255 -0.94 -26.12 2.85
C ASN A 255 -0.70 -24.97 1.84
N ILE A 256 -1.10 -23.74 2.18
CA ILE A 256 -0.88 -22.57 1.32
C ILE A 256 0.61 -22.36 0.99
N LEU A 257 1.52 -22.60 1.94
CA LEU A 257 2.95 -22.45 1.70
C LEU A 257 3.48 -23.51 0.74
N GLU A 258 2.99 -24.73 0.80
CA GLU A 258 3.38 -25.80 -0.14
C GLU A 258 2.87 -25.52 -1.56
N PHE A 259 1.67 -24.93 -1.68
CA PHE A 259 1.17 -24.42 -2.95
C PHE A 259 2.15 -23.41 -3.56
N PHE A 260 2.59 -22.39 -2.77
CA PHE A 260 3.55 -21.39 -3.25
C PHE A 260 4.89 -22.02 -3.64
N LYS A 261 5.44 -22.90 -2.82
CA LYS A 261 6.72 -23.61 -3.12
C LYS A 261 6.70 -24.35 -4.44
N ALA A 262 5.55 -24.91 -4.83
CA ALA A 262 5.40 -25.65 -6.07
C ALA A 262 5.25 -24.75 -7.32
N LEU A 263 4.81 -23.47 -7.16
CA LEU A 263 4.52 -22.58 -8.28
C LEU A 263 5.70 -22.39 -9.25
N PRO A 264 6.97 -22.16 -8.81
CA PRO A 264 8.06 -21.89 -9.73
C PRO A 264 8.34 -23.06 -10.68
N GLU A 265 8.28 -24.30 -10.20
CA GLU A 265 8.52 -25.46 -11.03
C GLU A 265 7.36 -25.73 -11.99
N CYS A 266 6.12 -25.63 -11.52
CA CYS A 266 4.93 -25.76 -12.38
C CYS A 266 4.93 -24.70 -13.50
N ALA A 267 5.28 -23.44 -13.17
CA ALA A 267 5.37 -22.36 -14.14
C ALA A 267 6.48 -22.62 -15.18
N ARG A 268 7.66 -23.07 -14.74
CA ARG A 268 8.77 -23.41 -15.62
C ARG A 268 8.40 -24.49 -16.64
N GLN A 269 7.69 -25.52 -16.22
CA GLN A 269 7.23 -26.61 -17.09
C GLN A 269 6.27 -26.13 -18.17
N ARG A 270 5.54 -25.04 -17.93
CA ARG A 270 4.62 -24.42 -18.89
C ARG A 270 5.21 -23.22 -19.64
N GLY A 271 6.49 -22.90 -19.43
CA GLY A 271 7.16 -21.76 -20.06
C GLY A 271 6.64 -20.40 -19.60
N ILE A 272 6.03 -20.31 -18.39
CA ILE A 272 5.54 -19.09 -17.76
C ILE A 272 6.63 -18.56 -16.84
N THR A 273 6.99 -17.28 -16.94
CA THR A 273 8.05 -16.66 -16.13
C THR A 273 7.49 -15.87 -14.95
N PHE A 274 8.35 -15.54 -13.99
CA PHE A 274 8.07 -14.53 -12.97
C PHE A 274 8.81 -13.24 -13.33
N SER A 275 8.14 -12.11 -13.25
CA SER A 275 8.73 -10.81 -13.56
C SER A 275 8.33 -9.78 -12.53
N THR A 276 9.29 -8.91 -12.17
CA THR A 276 8.98 -7.79 -11.31
C THR A 276 8.22 -6.70 -12.07
N PRO A 277 7.47 -5.83 -11.38
CA PRO A 277 6.73 -4.73 -12.01
C PRO A 277 7.60 -3.84 -12.92
N THR A 278 8.81 -3.48 -12.49
CA THR A 278 9.74 -2.68 -13.31
C THR A 278 10.14 -3.43 -14.57
N GLU A 279 10.45 -4.73 -14.49
CA GLU A 279 10.79 -5.54 -15.66
C GLU A 279 9.65 -5.61 -16.67
N ILE A 280 8.41 -5.65 -16.21
CA ILE A 280 7.22 -5.62 -17.08
C ILE A 280 7.11 -4.27 -17.75
N CYS A 281 7.19 -3.16 -17.00
CA CYS A 281 7.14 -1.81 -17.56
C CYS A 281 8.22 -1.55 -18.62
N ASP A 282 9.41 -2.14 -18.46
CA ASP A 282 10.54 -1.95 -19.36
C ASP A 282 10.45 -2.82 -20.64
N ARG A 283 9.81 -4.00 -20.58
CA ARG A 283 9.82 -4.98 -21.68
C ARG A 283 8.53 -5.07 -22.45
N VAL A 284 7.40 -4.86 -21.81
CA VAL A 284 6.08 -5.06 -22.41
C VAL A 284 5.55 -3.73 -22.96
N LYS A 285 4.98 -3.77 -24.16
CA LYS A 285 4.29 -2.61 -24.71
C LYS A 285 2.86 -2.56 -24.19
N SER A 286 2.41 -1.36 -23.81
CA SER A 286 1.02 -1.13 -23.50
C SER A 286 0.13 -1.32 -24.72
N VAL A 287 -1.06 -1.83 -24.51
CA VAL A 287 -2.02 -2.11 -25.59
C VAL A 287 -3.04 -1.00 -25.75
N ASP A 288 -3.41 -0.33 -24.65
CA ASP A 288 -4.48 0.69 -24.62
C ASP A 288 -4.37 1.54 -23.34
N LYS A 289 -5.19 2.58 -23.25
CA LYS A 289 -5.39 3.38 -22.05
C LYS A 289 -6.37 2.70 -21.11
N PHE A 290 -6.10 2.77 -19.82
CA PHE A 290 -7.04 2.40 -18.77
C PHE A 290 -7.67 3.69 -18.24
N ASP A 291 -8.87 3.99 -18.69
CA ASP A 291 -9.61 5.23 -18.37
C ASP A 291 -10.43 5.02 -17.10
N VAL A 292 -10.07 5.74 -16.05
CA VAL A 292 -10.66 5.62 -14.70
C VAL A 292 -10.90 7.02 -14.12
N PRO A 293 -12.01 7.68 -14.52
CA PRO A 293 -12.29 9.05 -14.07
C PRO A 293 -12.70 9.13 -12.59
N TYR A 294 -13.21 8.04 -12.02
CA TYR A 294 -13.61 7.96 -10.61
C TYR A 294 -12.77 6.92 -9.88
N PRO A 295 -12.33 7.18 -8.64
CA PRO A 295 -11.45 6.28 -7.92
C PRO A 295 -12.03 4.88 -7.74
N LEU A 296 -11.26 3.87 -8.13
CA LEU A 296 -11.49 2.45 -7.83
C LEU A 296 -10.53 1.94 -6.75
N SER A 297 -10.81 0.77 -6.21
CA SER A 297 -9.94 0.06 -5.26
C SER A 297 -10.10 -1.46 -5.38
N TRP A 298 -9.30 -2.23 -4.63
CA TRP A 298 -9.46 -3.69 -4.59
C TRP A 298 -10.56 -4.16 -3.63
N ARG A 299 -11.04 -3.27 -2.77
CA ARG A 299 -11.93 -3.63 -1.64
C ARG A 299 -13.39 -3.79 -2.08
N ASP A 300 -14.06 -4.73 -1.43
CA ASP A 300 -15.48 -5.06 -1.60
C ASP A 300 -15.87 -5.46 -3.05
N GLU A 301 -17.14 -5.74 -3.29
CA GLU A 301 -17.64 -6.10 -4.63
C GLU A 301 -17.76 -4.89 -5.56
N GLU A 302 -18.03 -3.71 -5.00
CA GLU A 302 -18.18 -2.47 -5.76
C GLU A 302 -16.88 -1.98 -6.37
N ARG A 303 -15.74 -2.38 -5.80
CA ARG A 303 -14.40 -1.96 -6.26
C ARG A 303 -14.25 -0.45 -6.37
N ASP A 304 -14.85 0.29 -5.43
CA ASP A 304 -14.78 1.74 -5.30
C ASP A 304 -14.16 2.17 -3.96
N ILE A 305 -14.31 3.44 -3.58
CA ILE A 305 -13.79 3.98 -2.32
C ILE A 305 -14.80 4.01 -1.18
N SER A 306 -15.97 3.40 -1.35
CA SER A 306 -17.06 3.48 -0.35
C SER A 306 -16.76 2.75 0.96
N THR A 307 -15.75 1.87 1.00
CA THR A 307 -15.24 1.29 2.25
C THR A 307 -14.67 2.36 3.19
N TRP A 308 -14.09 3.43 2.65
CA TRP A 308 -13.44 4.51 3.43
C TRP A 308 -14.21 5.82 3.45
N LEU A 309 -15.00 6.12 2.40
CA LEU A 309 -15.71 7.39 2.23
C LEU A 309 -17.21 7.19 1.90
N GLY A 310 -17.78 6.02 2.21
CA GLY A 310 -19.12 5.64 1.82
C GLY A 310 -20.23 6.33 2.62
N ASN A 311 -19.99 6.71 3.87
CA ASN A 311 -20.99 7.30 4.74
C ASN A 311 -20.62 8.72 5.23
N PRO A 312 -21.55 9.48 5.80
CA PRO A 312 -21.30 10.85 6.29
C PRO A 312 -20.21 10.93 7.37
N MET A 313 -20.11 9.96 8.29
CA MET A 313 -19.11 9.94 9.36
C MET A 313 -17.69 9.87 8.78
N GLN A 314 -17.49 8.97 7.83
CA GLN A 314 -16.20 8.81 7.15
C GLN A 314 -15.80 10.09 6.40
N ARG A 315 -16.73 10.69 5.67
CA ARG A 315 -16.47 11.94 4.92
C ARG A 315 -16.18 13.12 5.85
N GLU A 316 -16.90 13.23 6.97
CA GLU A 316 -16.64 14.28 7.97
C GLU A 316 -15.25 14.14 8.58
N ALA A 317 -14.88 12.93 9.03
CA ALA A 317 -13.57 12.64 9.59
C ALA A 317 -12.45 12.94 8.57
N PHE A 318 -12.63 12.51 7.33
CA PHE A 318 -11.68 12.73 6.23
C PHE A 318 -11.50 14.23 5.92
N ASN A 319 -12.58 14.95 5.69
CA ASN A 319 -12.53 16.37 5.38
C ASN A 319 -11.88 17.17 6.51
N LYS A 320 -12.20 16.82 7.75
CA LYS A 320 -11.67 17.51 8.92
C LYS A 320 -10.17 17.23 9.10
N LEU A 321 -9.72 15.99 8.89
CA LEU A 321 -8.30 15.64 8.92
C LEU A 321 -7.54 16.45 7.87
N TYR A 322 -7.92 16.34 6.60
CA TYR A 322 -7.16 16.99 5.52
C TYR A 322 -7.31 18.51 5.48
N SER A 323 -8.28 19.10 6.19
CA SER A 323 -8.39 20.57 6.32
C SER A 323 -7.20 21.22 7.04
N ILE A 324 -6.43 20.45 7.80
CA ILE A 324 -5.24 20.96 8.53
C ILE A 324 -3.92 20.46 7.95
N ALA A 325 -3.94 19.74 6.81
CA ALA A 325 -2.75 19.14 6.20
C ALA A 325 -1.60 20.16 6.00
N ASP A 326 -1.92 21.34 5.47
CA ASP A 326 -0.93 22.39 5.22
C ASP A 326 -0.35 22.95 6.52
N ARG A 327 -1.17 23.08 7.56
CA ARG A 327 -0.70 23.54 8.88
C ARG A 327 0.25 22.53 9.50
N VAL A 328 -0.04 21.25 9.41
CA VAL A 328 0.86 20.18 9.88
C VAL A 328 2.21 20.25 9.16
N ARG A 329 2.20 20.41 7.83
CA ARG A 329 3.41 20.52 7.02
C ARG A 329 4.25 21.73 7.41
N ILE A 330 3.64 22.87 7.66
CA ILE A 330 4.32 24.11 8.08
C ILE A 330 4.87 23.98 9.50
N ALA A 331 4.11 23.39 10.42
CA ALA A 331 4.52 23.22 11.81
C ALA A 331 5.84 22.44 11.93
N ASN A 332 6.03 21.42 11.09
CA ASN A 332 7.20 20.57 11.03
C ASN A 332 7.71 20.10 12.42
N ASP A 333 6.77 19.87 13.33
CA ASP A 333 7.05 19.34 14.66
C ASP A 333 7.08 17.81 14.61
N PRO A 334 8.13 17.12 15.10
CA PRO A 334 8.23 15.66 15.00
C PRO A 334 7.07 14.89 15.63
N ARG A 335 6.52 15.35 16.76
CA ARG A 335 5.40 14.69 17.42
C ARG A 335 4.10 14.88 16.66
N ILE A 336 3.88 16.10 16.15
CA ILE A 336 2.73 16.38 15.28
C ILE A 336 2.82 15.56 14.00
N ASN A 337 4.00 15.45 13.38
CA ASN A 337 4.19 14.66 12.17
C ASN A 337 3.93 13.18 12.42
N GLN A 338 4.37 12.61 13.56
CA GLN A 338 4.10 11.22 13.92
C GLN A 338 2.61 10.96 14.11
N ASP A 339 1.93 11.83 14.89
CA ASP A 339 0.50 11.71 15.10
C ASP A 339 -0.27 11.85 13.78
N TRP A 340 0.15 12.77 12.90
CA TRP A 340 -0.40 12.95 11.57
C TRP A 340 -0.31 11.67 10.73
N ASP A 341 0.85 11.02 10.72
CA ASP A 341 1.05 9.77 9.98
C ASP A 341 0.09 8.67 10.44
N TYR A 342 -0.04 8.50 11.74
CA TYR A 342 -0.87 7.43 12.29
C TYR A 342 -2.37 7.70 12.14
N LEU A 343 -2.79 8.98 12.22
CA LEU A 343 -4.18 9.36 12.03
C LEU A 343 -4.64 9.26 10.58
N GLN A 344 -3.75 9.36 9.60
CA GLN A 344 -4.07 9.23 8.18
C GLN A 344 -4.35 7.79 7.73
N ALA A 345 -3.96 6.77 8.50
CA ALA A 345 -4.10 5.38 8.11
C ALA A 345 -5.53 5.07 7.63
N SER A 346 -5.65 4.45 6.46
CA SER A 346 -6.95 4.14 5.83
C SER A 346 -7.82 3.24 6.71
N ASP A 347 -7.20 2.45 7.57
CA ASP A 347 -7.87 1.56 8.52
C ASP A 347 -8.74 2.32 9.52
N ASN A 348 -8.31 3.52 9.96
CA ASN A 348 -9.13 4.37 10.83
C ASN A 348 -10.48 4.74 10.18
N PHE A 349 -10.47 4.96 8.87
CA PHE A 349 -11.68 5.27 8.11
C PHE A 349 -12.51 4.01 7.84
N SER A 350 -11.89 2.89 7.52
CA SER A 350 -12.59 1.62 7.29
C SER A 350 -13.30 1.12 8.55
N ALA A 351 -12.77 1.38 9.76
CA ALA A 351 -13.42 1.06 11.03
C ALA A 351 -14.77 1.78 11.21
N MET A 352 -14.95 2.95 10.58
CA MET A 352 -16.21 3.72 10.58
C MET A 352 -17.20 3.25 9.49
N SER A 353 -16.86 2.24 8.70
CA SER A 353 -17.71 1.75 7.62
C SER A 353 -18.97 1.06 8.17
N THR A 354 -20.12 1.40 7.56
CA THR A 354 -21.40 0.75 7.85
C THR A 354 -21.67 -0.47 6.96
N LYS A 355 -20.73 -0.80 6.05
CA LYS A 355 -20.80 -2.01 5.23
C LYS A 355 -20.64 -3.27 6.10
N PRO A 356 -21.19 -4.41 5.67
CA PRO A 356 -20.91 -5.69 6.30
C PRO A 356 -19.39 -5.92 6.40
N VAL A 357 -18.94 -6.32 7.59
CA VAL A 357 -17.52 -6.66 7.79
C VAL A 357 -17.29 -8.05 7.25
N PRO A 358 -16.31 -8.26 6.36
CA PRO A 358 -15.91 -9.60 5.98
C PRO A 358 -15.53 -10.44 7.20
N VAL A 359 -15.81 -11.72 7.16
CA VAL A 359 -15.44 -12.65 8.23
C VAL A 359 -13.92 -12.59 8.44
N GLY A 360 -13.51 -12.34 9.70
CA GLY A 360 -12.08 -12.27 10.07
C GLY A 360 -11.48 -10.86 10.05
N VAL A 361 -12.21 -9.83 9.64
CA VAL A 361 -11.76 -8.44 9.80
C VAL A 361 -12.08 -7.96 11.20
N ASP A 362 -11.03 -7.63 11.95
CA ASP A 362 -11.15 -7.06 13.29
C ASP A 362 -11.45 -5.55 13.19
N ARG A 363 -12.44 -5.08 13.96
CA ARG A 363 -12.71 -3.64 14.18
C ARG A 363 -11.90 -3.07 15.34
N GLY A 364 -10.99 -3.86 15.90
CA GLY A 364 -10.24 -3.49 17.09
C GLY A 364 -11.16 -3.31 18.29
N ILE A 365 -10.93 -2.25 19.06
CA ILE A 365 -11.67 -1.95 20.30
C ILE A 365 -13.10 -1.44 20.09
N TYR A 366 -13.55 -1.29 18.84
CA TYR A 366 -14.82 -0.63 18.51
C TYR A 366 -15.96 -1.61 18.38
N SER A 367 -17.05 -1.39 19.14
CA SER A 367 -18.25 -2.20 19.05
C SER A 367 -19.10 -1.84 17.82
N THR A 368 -19.06 -0.59 17.39
CA THR A 368 -19.85 -0.07 16.26
C THR A 368 -19.04 0.93 15.43
N PRO A 369 -19.44 1.19 14.17
CA PRO A 369 -18.86 2.27 13.37
C PRO A 369 -18.96 3.65 14.02
N PHE A 370 -20.03 3.89 14.79
CA PHE A 370 -20.22 5.13 15.52
C PHE A 370 -19.24 5.29 16.69
N ASP A 371 -18.90 4.19 17.37
CA ASP A 371 -17.87 4.21 18.41
C ASP A 371 -16.50 4.57 17.81
N ALA A 372 -16.16 3.99 16.66
CA ALA A 372 -14.93 4.31 15.94
C ALA A 372 -14.89 5.79 15.53
N PHE A 373 -15.97 6.29 14.97
CA PHE A 373 -16.11 7.70 14.60
C PHE A 373 -15.95 8.63 15.80
N THR A 374 -16.66 8.36 16.90
CA THR A 374 -16.60 9.21 18.10
C THR A 374 -15.21 9.24 18.69
N ASN A 375 -14.56 8.06 18.81
CA ASN A 375 -13.19 7.96 19.31
C ASN A 375 -12.22 8.74 18.43
N TYR A 376 -12.28 8.53 17.13
CA TYR A 376 -11.42 9.21 16.17
C TYR A 376 -11.61 10.74 16.19
N MET A 377 -12.87 11.21 16.27
CA MET A 377 -13.17 12.64 16.29
C MET A 377 -12.72 13.33 17.58
N ASN A 378 -12.75 12.64 18.72
CA ASN A 378 -12.18 13.15 19.97
C ASN A 378 -10.65 13.33 19.84
N ILE A 379 -9.95 12.31 19.33
CA ILE A 379 -8.51 12.37 19.09
C ILE A 379 -8.18 13.49 18.09
N LEU A 380 -8.91 13.54 16.97
CA LEU A 380 -8.71 14.58 15.95
C LEU A 380 -8.97 15.99 16.50
N GLY A 381 -9.95 16.15 17.40
CA GLY A 381 -10.22 17.43 18.07
C GLY A 381 -9.05 17.91 18.93
N ASP A 382 -8.43 17.00 19.70
CA ASP A 382 -7.23 17.30 20.46
C ASP A 382 -6.03 17.60 19.56
N PHE A 383 -5.81 16.76 18.56
CA PHE A 383 -4.73 16.93 17.59
C PHE A 383 -4.82 18.28 16.87
N MET A 384 -6.01 18.66 16.38
CA MET A 384 -6.24 19.95 15.73
C MET A 384 -5.96 21.12 16.68
N SER A 385 -6.34 21.01 17.95
CA SER A 385 -6.07 22.03 18.95
C SER A 385 -4.57 22.23 19.17
N ARG A 386 -3.81 21.15 19.22
CA ARG A 386 -2.33 21.16 19.31
C ARG A 386 -1.70 21.79 18.06
N VAL A 387 -2.15 21.39 16.87
CA VAL A 387 -1.66 21.99 15.61
C VAL A 387 -1.94 23.47 15.58
N ASN A 388 -3.16 23.88 15.91
CA ASN A 388 -3.54 25.30 15.90
C ASN A 388 -2.78 26.14 16.94
N ALA A 389 -2.41 25.56 18.09
CA ALA A 389 -1.63 26.24 19.11
C ALA A 389 -0.19 26.60 18.68
N LEU A 390 0.32 25.96 17.62
CA LEU A 390 1.64 26.26 17.04
C LEU A 390 1.62 27.51 16.14
N TYR A 391 0.44 28.06 15.85
CA TYR A 391 0.27 29.24 15.01
C TYR A 391 -0.15 30.44 15.85
N PRO A 392 0.33 31.65 15.55
CA PRO A 392 -0.21 32.89 16.11
C PRO A 392 -1.71 32.98 15.80
N ALA A 393 -2.49 33.49 16.77
CA ALA A 393 -3.95 33.56 16.65
C ALA A 393 -4.42 34.46 15.48
N ASP A 394 -3.53 35.30 14.94
CA ASP A 394 -3.83 36.37 13.96
C ASP A 394 -3.35 36.05 12.54
N ILE A 395 -2.87 34.82 12.24
CA ILE A 395 -2.53 34.45 10.86
C ILE A 395 -3.79 34.31 10.04
N ASP A 396 -4.02 35.19 9.10
CA ASP A 396 -5.08 35.05 8.11
C ASP A 396 -4.69 34.06 6.98
N ASN A 397 -5.67 33.72 6.14
CA ASN A 397 -5.45 32.77 5.04
C ASN A 397 -4.46 33.30 3.98
N GLU A 398 -4.26 34.59 3.87
CA GLU A 398 -3.34 35.23 2.92
C GLU A 398 -1.88 35.05 3.35
N GLU A 399 -1.57 35.23 4.64
CA GLU A 399 -0.25 34.97 5.21
C GLU A 399 0.09 33.48 5.16
N LEU A 400 -0.89 32.60 5.43
CA LEU A 400 -0.73 31.17 5.32
C LEU A 400 -0.35 30.74 3.89
N ASN A 401 -1.03 31.28 2.89
CA ASN A 401 -0.75 31.02 1.48
C ASN A 401 0.62 31.56 1.05
N ALA A 402 1.02 32.71 1.56
CA ALA A 402 2.35 33.31 1.30
C ALA A 402 3.47 32.41 1.90
N LEU A 403 3.28 31.91 3.13
CA LEU A 403 4.21 30.96 3.76
C LEU A 403 4.31 29.64 3.00
N LEU A 404 3.19 29.09 2.56
CA LEU A 404 3.16 27.87 1.75
C LEU A 404 3.91 28.04 0.43
N THR A 405 3.72 29.17 -0.25
CA THR A 405 4.43 29.48 -1.48
C THR A 405 5.94 29.61 -1.22
N THR A 406 6.33 30.21 -0.10
CA THR A 406 7.74 30.35 0.27
C THR A 406 8.39 29.01 0.56
N ILE A 407 7.70 28.14 1.30
CA ILE A 407 8.17 26.77 1.60
C ILE A 407 8.34 25.97 0.30
N HIS A 408 7.36 26.00 -0.58
CA HIS A 408 7.42 25.30 -1.87
C HIS A 408 8.61 25.75 -2.73
N ASN A 409 8.85 27.06 -2.77
CA ASN A 409 10.01 27.61 -3.48
C ASN A 409 11.33 27.15 -2.86
N GLN A 410 11.45 27.16 -1.54
CA GLN A 410 12.65 26.70 -0.82
C GLN A 410 12.90 25.20 -1.00
N GLU A 411 11.86 24.37 -0.98
CA GLU A 411 11.96 22.92 -1.26
C GLU A 411 12.46 22.67 -2.68
N SER A 412 11.95 23.42 -3.66
CA SER A 412 12.40 23.32 -5.06
C SER A 412 13.86 23.74 -5.23
N GLU A 413 14.31 24.80 -4.52
CA GLU A 413 15.71 25.21 -4.53
C GLU A 413 16.62 24.17 -3.87
N LEU A 414 16.18 23.57 -2.76
CA LEU A 414 16.93 22.49 -2.08
C LEU A 414 17.07 21.26 -2.97
N GLU A 415 15.99 20.85 -3.64
CA GLU A 415 16.08 19.73 -4.60
C GLU A 415 17.03 20.01 -5.76
N THR A 416 17.09 21.26 -6.22
CA THR A 416 18.01 21.65 -7.29
C THR A 416 19.46 21.59 -6.81
N LYS A 417 19.74 22.11 -5.61
CA LYS A 417 21.06 22.05 -4.98
C LYS A 417 21.52 20.63 -4.67
N ASP A 418 20.61 19.78 -4.19
CA ASP A 418 20.92 18.37 -3.96
C ASP A 418 21.31 17.64 -5.24
N LYS A 419 20.62 17.90 -6.35
CA LYS A 419 20.99 17.37 -7.68
C LYS A 419 22.35 17.88 -8.14
N GLU A 420 22.65 19.15 -7.93
CA GLU A 420 23.97 19.73 -8.25
C GLU A 420 25.08 19.09 -7.40
N ILE A 421 24.85 18.89 -6.11
CA ILE A 421 25.82 18.21 -5.20
C ILE A 421 26.08 16.78 -5.65
N VAL A 422 25.03 16.03 -6.03
CA VAL A 422 25.19 14.66 -6.55
C VAL A 422 25.98 14.65 -7.84
N LEU A 423 25.73 15.60 -8.77
CA LEU A 423 26.47 15.74 -10.01
C LEU A 423 27.94 16.15 -9.79
N MET A 424 28.22 17.01 -8.80
CA MET A 424 29.59 17.40 -8.45
C MET A 424 30.36 16.23 -7.81
N LYS A 425 29.73 15.44 -6.95
CA LYS A 425 30.33 14.23 -6.37
C LYS A 425 30.67 13.19 -7.43
N ALA A 426 29.76 12.95 -8.38
CA ALA A 426 29.97 12.01 -9.49
C ALA A 426 31.05 12.46 -10.51
N LYS A 427 31.44 13.74 -10.51
CA LYS A 427 32.50 14.28 -11.33
C LYS A 427 33.86 14.29 -10.60
N ALA A 428 33.87 14.11 -9.28
CA ALA A 428 35.08 14.11 -8.45
C ALA A 428 35.61 12.69 -8.16
N GLU A 429 34.82 11.66 -8.47
CA GLU A 429 35.19 10.25 -8.57
C GLU A 429 35.62 9.91 -10.01
#